data_f1cf4f07d2ec1eab45bcd6cc608a06f6
#
_entry.id   f1cf4f07d2ec1eab45bcd6cc608a06f6
#
_cell.length_a   1.000
_cell.length_b   1.000
_cell.length_c   1.000
_cell.angle_alpha   90.00
_cell.angle_beta   90.00
_cell.angle_gamma   90.00
#
_symmetry.space_group_name_H-M   'P 1'
#
loop_
_entity.id
_entity.type
_entity.pdbx_description
1 polymer ?
#
loop_
_entity_poly.entity_id
_entity_poly.type
_entity_poly.pdbx_seq_one_letter_code
_entity_poly.pdbx_strand_id
1 'polypeptide(L)'
;TETIKLKGRPGWHIECSACNMRFFGDQIDIHMGGCDLIFPHHQNEIAQTEAYTGKKFSQYWMHGGHLLVDNKKMAKSANNFYTLRDIFARNSDIPEVLIARGFRLM
;
A
#
# COMPACT_ATOMS: atom_id res chain seq x y z
N THR A 1 -15.36 -15.28 -31.06
CA THR A 1 -15.07 -14.11 -30.21
C THR A 1 -14.19 -13.15 -30.98
N GLU A 2 -14.70 -11.98 -31.31
CA GLU A 2 -13.91 -10.92 -31.94
C GLU A 2 -12.86 -10.38 -30.96
N THR A 3 -11.61 -10.37 -31.35
CA THR A 3 -10.53 -9.78 -30.58
C THR A 3 -10.41 -8.30 -30.94
N ILE A 4 -10.80 -7.43 -30.03
CA ILE A 4 -10.63 -5.99 -30.19
C ILE A 4 -9.21 -5.61 -29.72
N LYS A 5 -8.41 -5.05 -30.63
CA LYS A 5 -7.07 -4.52 -30.30
C LYS A 5 -7.20 -3.03 -29.98
N LEU A 6 -7.00 -2.67 -28.73
CA LEU A 6 -6.97 -1.29 -28.27
C LEU A 6 -5.52 -0.90 -27.92
N LYS A 7 -5.13 0.32 -28.33
CA LYS A 7 -3.87 0.94 -27.86
C LYS A 7 -4.16 1.75 -26.60
N GLY A 8 -3.43 1.46 -25.54
CA GLY A 8 -3.58 2.18 -24.27
C GLY A 8 -2.40 1.93 -23.36
N ARG A 9 -2.30 2.72 -22.28
CA ARG A 9 -1.34 2.50 -21.21
C ARG A 9 -1.98 1.58 -20.18
N PRO A 10 -1.29 0.53 -19.70
CA PRO A 10 -1.76 -0.27 -18.56
C PRO A 10 -2.03 0.64 -17.35
N GLY A 11 -3.13 0.40 -16.67
CA GLY A 11 -3.45 1.13 -15.44
C GLY A 11 -2.62 0.62 -14.26
N TRP A 12 -2.50 1.44 -13.22
CA TRP A 12 -1.75 1.13 -11.99
C TRP A 12 -2.14 -0.22 -11.36
N HIS A 13 -3.43 -0.54 -11.32
CA HIS A 13 -3.92 -1.75 -10.63
C HIS A 13 -3.41 -3.05 -11.28
N ILE A 14 -3.36 -3.10 -12.61
CA ILE A 14 -2.89 -4.30 -13.33
C ILE A 14 -1.39 -4.54 -13.13
N GLU A 15 -0.61 -3.51 -12.83
CA GLU A 15 0.81 -3.65 -12.54
C GLU A 15 1.00 -4.52 -11.30
N CYS A 16 0.28 -4.24 -10.21
CA CYS A 16 0.34 -5.05 -8.99
C CYS A 16 -0.22 -6.46 -9.20
N SER A 17 -1.36 -6.61 -9.89
CA SER A 17 -1.90 -7.93 -10.22
C SER A 17 -0.88 -8.79 -10.97
N ALA A 18 -0.24 -8.23 -12.00
CA ALA A 18 0.77 -8.93 -12.79
C ALA A 18 2.05 -9.25 -11.99
N CYS A 19 2.53 -8.31 -11.17
CA CYS A 19 3.69 -8.51 -10.32
C CYS A 19 3.45 -9.61 -9.27
N ASN A 20 2.30 -9.57 -8.60
CA ASN A 20 1.93 -10.61 -7.63
C ASN A 20 1.92 -11.99 -8.26
N MET A 21 1.23 -12.16 -9.40
CA MET A 21 1.20 -13.44 -10.11
C MET A 21 2.60 -13.88 -10.58
N ARG A 22 3.44 -12.95 -11.01
CA ARG A 22 4.79 -13.25 -11.48
C ARG A 22 5.71 -13.79 -10.38
N PHE A 23 5.62 -13.24 -9.16
CA PHE A 23 6.55 -13.55 -8.08
C PHE A 23 5.99 -14.53 -7.05
N PHE A 24 4.67 -14.55 -6.85
CA PHE A 24 4.03 -15.34 -5.79
C PHE A 24 3.03 -16.37 -6.32
N GLY A 25 2.75 -16.38 -7.64
CA GLY A 25 1.78 -17.29 -8.24
C GLY A 25 0.34 -16.75 -8.17
N ASP A 26 -0.62 -17.65 -8.41
CA ASP A 26 -2.04 -17.30 -8.57
C ASP A 26 -2.73 -16.87 -7.27
N GLN A 27 -2.18 -17.25 -6.13
CA GLN A 27 -2.72 -16.97 -4.81
C GLN A 27 -1.59 -16.55 -3.87
N ILE A 28 -1.90 -15.60 -3.00
CA ILE A 28 -0.97 -15.12 -1.97
C ILE A 28 -1.59 -15.31 -0.59
N ASP A 29 -0.77 -15.50 0.41
CA ASP A 29 -1.25 -15.68 1.78
C ASP A 29 -1.75 -14.36 2.37
N ILE A 30 -0.94 -13.31 2.28
CA ILE A 30 -1.23 -12.01 2.88
C ILE A 30 -0.96 -10.90 1.86
N HIS A 31 -1.95 -10.02 1.68
CA HIS A 31 -1.80 -8.78 0.92
C HIS A 31 -2.01 -7.58 1.83
N MET A 32 -1.06 -6.65 1.79
CA MET A 32 -1.05 -5.51 2.71
C MET A 32 -1.03 -4.19 1.96
N GLY A 33 -1.61 -3.15 2.58
CA GLY A 33 -1.54 -1.80 2.04
C GLY A 33 -2.12 -0.76 2.98
N GLY A 34 -2.15 0.49 2.56
CA GLY A 34 -2.87 1.55 3.26
C GLY A 34 -4.39 1.37 3.15
N CYS A 35 -5.14 1.90 4.10
CA CYS A 35 -6.61 1.84 4.08
C CYS A 35 -7.21 2.55 2.85
N ASP A 36 -6.50 3.49 2.25
CA ASP A 36 -6.88 4.17 1.00
C ASP A 36 -6.76 3.27 -0.23
N LEU A 37 -6.05 2.16 -0.15
CA LEU A 37 -5.93 1.18 -1.22
C LEU A 37 -7.07 0.15 -1.25
N ILE A 38 -7.89 0.05 -0.20
CA ILE A 38 -9.04 -0.86 -0.17
C ILE A 38 -9.89 -0.64 -1.43
N PHE A 39 -10.17 0.61 -1.72
CA PHE A 39 -10.87 1.02 -2.93
C PHE A 39 -10.22 2.27 -3.56
N PRO A 40 -9.97 2.26 -4.87
CA PRO A 40 -10.34 1.22 -5.84
C PRO A 40 -9.25 0.15 -6.08
N HIS A 41 -8.03 0.32 -5.51
CA HIS A 41 -6.85 -0.44 -5.93
C HIS A 41 -6.98 -1.94 -5.67
N HIS A 42 -7.13 -2.35 -4.42
CA HIS A 42 -7.22 -3.77 -4.05
C HIS A 42 -8.47 -4.45 -4.62
N GLN A 43 -9.60 -3.74 -4.74
CA GLN A 43 -10.78 -4.27 -5.40
C GLN A 43 -10.54 -4.58 -6.88
N ASN A 44 -9.77 -3.73 -7.57
CA ASN A 44 -9.39 -3.98 -8.95
C ASN A 44 -8.38 -5.13 -9.07
N GLU A 45 -7.44 -5.26 -8.15
CA GLU A 45 -6.51 -6.40 -8.13
C GLU A 45 -7.26 -7.73 -7.93
N ILE A 46 -8.23 -7.77 -7.02
CA ILE A 46 -9.11 -8.94 -6.84
C ILE A 46 -9.82 -9.26 -8.14
N ALA A 47 -10.53 -8.28 -8.71
CA ALA A 47 -11.30 -8.49 -9.93
C ALA A 47 -10.43 -8.99 -11.10
N GLN A 48 -9.25 -8.41 -11.29
CA GLN A 48 -8.34 -8.77 -12.37
C GLN A 48 -7.72 -10.15 -12.16
N THR A 49 -7.21 -10.43 -10.96
CA THR A 49 -6.51 -11.68 -10.66
C THR A 49 -7.48 -12.85 -10.59
N GLU A 50 -8.62 -12.70 -9.92
CA GLU A 50 -9.61 -13.77 -9.79
C GLU A 50 -10.31 -14.06 -11.11
N ALA A 51 -10.59 -13.04 -11.94
CA ALA A 51 -11.14 -13.26 -13.27
C ALA A 51 -10.17 -14.02 -14.20
N TYR A 52 -8.86 -13.80 -14.03
CA TYR A 52 -7.83 -14.49 -14.83
C TYR A 52 -7.54 -15.90 -14.33
N THR A 53 -7.41 -16.08 -13.01
CA THR A 53 -6.95 -17.34 -12.41
C THR A 53 -8.09 -18.28 -12.05
N GLY A 54 -9.30 -17.78 -11.84
CA GLY A 54 -10.43 -18.51 -11.27
C GLY A 54 -10.25 -18.88 -9.79
N LYS A 55 -9.26 -18.30 -9.10
CA LYS A 55 -8.91 -18.60 -7.71
C LYS A 55 -9.02 -17.35 -6.85
N LYS A 56 -9.25 -17.53 -5.55
CA LYS A 56 -9.20 -16.45 -4.57
C LYS A 56 -7.80 -15.84 -4.56
N PHE A 57 -7.67 -14.54 -4.74
CA PHE A 57 -6.39 -13.86 -4.90
C PHE A 57 -5.55 -13.86 -3.60
N SER A 58 -6.11 -13.39 -2.49
CA SER A 58 -5.41 -13.36 -1.21
C SER A 58 -6.23 -14.00 -0.11
N GLN A 59 -5.56 -14.77 0.77
CA GLN A 59 -6.23 -15.40 1.92
C GLN A 59 -6.58 -14.35 2.98
N TYR A 60 -5.63 -13.45 3.28
CA TYR A 60 -5.78 -12.41 4.29
C TYR A 60 -5.43 -11.05 3.74
N TRP A 61 -6.19 -10.05 4.15
CA TRP A 61 -6.00 -8.64 3.82
C TRP A 61 -5.68 -7.86 5.10
N MET A 62 -4.62 -7.07 5.06
CA MET A 62 -4.24 -6.22 6.18
C MET A 62 -4.10 -4.77 5.70
N HIS A 63 -4.80 -3.86 6.37
CA HIS A 63 -4.78 -2.45 6.00
C HIS A 63 -4.33 -1.59 7.17
N GLY A 64 -3.26 -0.84 6.94
CA GLY A 64 -2.75 0.14 7.90
C GLY A 64 -3.49 1.48 7.77
N GLY A 65 -3.78 2.10 8.91
CA GLY A 65 -4.26 3.48 8.94
C GLY A 65 -3.18 4.46 8.50
N HIS A 66 -3.59 5.68 8.17
CA HIS A 66 -2.64 6.75 7.89
C HIS A 66 -2.00 7.27 9.17
N LEU A 67 -0.72 7.64 9.08
CA LEU A 67 -0.07 8.41 10.13
C LEU A 67 -0.71 9.80 10.18
N LEU A 68 -1.18 10.17 11.35
CA LEU A 68 -1.85 11.45 11.57
C LEU A 68 -0.92 12.43 12.28
N VAL A 69 -0.99 13.68 11.88
CA VAL A 69 -0.40 14.83 12.57
C VAL A 69 -1.53 15.81 12.85
N ASP A 70 -1.75 16.14 14.12
CA ASP A 70 -2.87 16.98 14.57
C ASP A 70 -4.23 16.50 14.01
N ASN A 71 -4.48 15.20 14.11
CA ASN A 71 -5.68 14.53 13.58
C ASN A 71 -5.92 14.67 12.06
N LYS A 72 -4.89 15.05 11.30
CA LYS A 72 -4.95 15.16 9.85
C LYS A 72 -3.96 14.18 9.22
N LYS A 73 -4.33 13.61 8.08
CA LYS A 73 -3.41 12.77 7.31
C LYS A 73 -2.11 13.51 7.03
N MET A 74 -0.98 12.90 7.38
CA MET A 74 0.33 13.47 7.09
C MET A 74 0.56 13.48 5.57
N ALA A 75 0.79 14.67 5.00
CA ALA A 75 1.04 14.84 3.59
C ALA A 75 1.94 16.05 3.32
N LYS A 76 2.79 15.96 2.31
CA LYS A 76 3.65 17.08 1.90
C LYS A 76 2.83 18.32 1.50
N SER A 77 1.72 18.12 0.79
CA SER A 77 0.81 19.19 0.37
C SER A 77 0.11 19.90 1.53
N ALA A 78 -0.02 19.23 2.68
CA ALA A 78 -0.62 19.80 3.89
C ALA A 78 0.41 20.51 4.79
N ASN A 79 1.69 20.53 4.39
CA ASN A 79 2.80 21.10 5.16
C ASN A 79 2.90 20.58 6.62
N ASN A 80 2.43 19.34 6.84
CA ASN A 80 2.47 18.65 8.12
C ASN A 80 3.31 17.35 8.04
N PHE A 81 4.22 17.30 7.09
CA PHE A 81 5.08 16.14 6.84
C PHE A 81 6.36 16.26 7.69
N TYR A 82 6.64 15.23 8.49
CA TYR A 82 7.86 15.11 9.26
C TYR A 82 8.67 13.90 8.79
N THR A 83 9.96 14.12 8.57
CA THR A 83 10.91 13.02 8.35
C THR A 83 11.36 12.46 9.70
N LEU A 84 11.93 11.25 9.68
CA LEU A 84 12.54 10.67 10.88
C LEU A 84 13.68 11.57 11.42
N ARG A 85 14.41 12.25 10.54
CA ARG A 85 15.45 13.24 10.93
C ARG A 85 14.88 14.43 11.67
N ASP A 86 13.71 14.93 11.24
CA ASP A 86 13.02 16.03 11.94
C ASP A 86 12.60 15.61 13.35
N ILE A 87 12.15 14.35 13.49
CA ILE A 87 11.76 13.80 14.79
C ILE A 87 12.98 13.66 15.70
N PHE A 88 14.11 13.20 15.21
CA PHE A 88 15.37 13.15 15.97
C PHE A 88 15.83 14.54 16.40
N ALA A 89 15.82 15.50 15.48
CA ALA A 89 16.24 16.87 15.78
C ALA A 89 15.35 17.57 16.83
N ARG A 90 14.06 17.27 16.86
CA ARG A 90 13.09 17.83 17.83
C ARG A 90 13.18 17.20 19.22
N ASN A 91 13.77 16.01 19.34
CA ASN A 91 13.87 15.24 20.57
C ASN A 91 15.34 14.86 20.84
N SER A 92 16.24 15.86 20.70
CA SER A 92 17.68 15.66 20.83
C SER A 92 18.16 15.24 22.24
N ASP A 93 17.30 15.39 23.24
CA ASP A 93 17.48 14.94 24.62
C ASP A 93 17.17 13.45 24.82
N ILE A 94 16.54 12.79 23.83
CA ILE A 94 16.17 11.38 23.86
C ILE A 94 17.13 10.59 22.94
N PRO A 95 17.70 9.45 23.39
CA PRO A 95 18.52 8.62 22.53
C PRO A 95 17.76 8.19 21.27
N GLU A 96 18.37 8.38 20.10
CA GLU A 96 17.76 8.08 18.79
C GLU A 96 17.17 6.65 18.69
N VAL A 97 17.83 5.68 19.35
CA VAL A 97 17.36 4.29 19.38
C VAL A 97 15.99 4.15 20.06
N LEU A 98 15.71 4.96 21.08
CA LEU A 98 14.41 4.94 21.77
C LEU A 98 13.35 5.62 20.91
N ILE A 99 13.69 6.73 20.26
CA ILE A 99 12.79 7.40 19.31
C ILE A 99 12.43 6.44 18.17
N ALA A 100 13.42 5.78 17.57
CA ALA A 100 13.21 4.85 16.48
C ALA A 100 12.34 3.64 16.89
N ARG A 101 12.53 3.11 18.11
CA ARG A 101 11.69 2.03 18.66
C ARG A 101 10.25 2.49 18.87
N GLY A 102 10.05 3.65 19.47
CA GLY A 102 8.73 4.25 19.65
C GLY A 102 7.99 4.43 18.33
N PHE A 103 8.69 4.98 17.34
CA PHE A 103 8.12 5.21 16.01
C PHE A 103 7.70 3.92 15.27
N ARG A 104 8.38 2.80 15.54
CA ARG A 104 8.01 1.48 14.96
C ARG A 104 6.78 0.85 15.61
N LEU A 105 6.35 1.33 16.75
CA LEU A 105 5.17 0.83 17.46
C LEU A 105 3.89 1.61 17.16
N MET A 106 4.01 2.70 16.40
CA MET A 106 2.88 3.49 15.91
C MET A 106 2.26 2.86 14.68
#